data_b79e660d8e4d52512974aaf1b8d2f7ab
#
_entry.id   b79e660d8e4d52512974aaf1b8d2f7ab
#
_cell.length_a   1.000
_cell.length_b   1.000
_cell.length_c   1.000
_cell.angle_alpha   90.00
_cell.angle_beta   90.00
_cell.angle_gamma   90.00
#
_symmetry.space_group_name_H-M   'P 1'
#
loop_
_entity.id
_entity.type
_entity.pdbx_description
1 polymer ?
#
loop_
_entity_poly.entity_id
_entity_poly.type
_entity_poly.pdbx_seq_one_letter_code
_entity_poly.pdbx_strand_id
1 'polypeptide(L)'
;MFEIDAFHLARIQFAFTVSFHIIFPAITIGLASYLVVLEGLWLKQRREVYLDLYHFWSKVFAVNFGMGVVSGLVMAYQFGTNWSGFSQFAGSITGPLLTYEVMTAFFLEAGFLGVMLFGRNKVGPGLHFFATCMVALGTLISTFWILASNSWMHTPQGYSIENGVVVPQDWLKIVFNPSFPWRLVHMTTAAFLSSAFFVGASGAWHLLKGNDTPAIRTMFSMALWMAAIVAPIQAFLGDGHGLNTLEHQPAKIAAIEGHWENRPGEATPLILFGIPDMEQERTKYALEVPYLGSLNMQHRRNKQIHALKSYPTPQRPKTTIV
;
A
#
# COMPACT_ATOMS: atom_id res chain seq x y z
N MET A 1 3.98 -24.23 -26.38
CA MET A 1 4.01 -22.75 -26.58
C MET A 1 2.85 -22.23 -25.75
N PHE A 2 3.07 -21.39 -24.73
CA PHE A 2 1.97 -20.82 -23.97
C PHE A 2 1.23 -19.85 -24.90
N GLU A 3 0.03 -20.19 -25.33
CA GLU A 3 -0.86 -19.23 -26.00
C GLU A 3 -1.28 -18.19 -24.98
N ILE A 4 -0.70 -17.00 -25.08
CA ILE A 4 -1.10 -15.84 -24.26
C ILE A 4 -2.35 -15.26 -24.91
N ASP A 5 -3.52 -15.56 -24.35
CA ASP A 5 -4.79 -15.02 -24.80
C ASP A 5 -5.02 -13.58 -24.28
N ALA A 6 -6.07 -12.92 -24.77
CA ALA A 6 -6.42 -11.55 -24.38
C ALA A 6 -6.67 -11.39 -22.88
N PHE A 7 -7.17 -12.44 -22.21
CA PHE A 7 -7.41 -12.41 -20.76
C PHE A 7 -6.10 -12.40 -19.98
N HIS A 8 -5.11 -13.22 -20.36
CA HIS A 8 -3.80 -13.21 -19.73
C HIS A 8 -3.06 -11.89 -19.96
N LEU A 9 -3.16 -11.31 -21.17
CA LEU A 9 -2.58 -10.00 -21.47
C LEU A 9 -3.21 -8.89 -20.61
N ALA A 10 -4.54 -8.89 -20.44
CA ALA A 10 -5.22 -7.93 -19.58
C ALA A 10 -4.77 -8.03 -18.12
N ARG A 11 -4.56 -9.25 -17.60
CA ARG A 11 -4.04 -9.47 -16.24
C ARG A 11 -2.61 -9.01 -16.07
N ILE A 12 -1.75 -9.27 -17.04
CA ILE A 12 -0.36 -8.79 -17.05
C ILE A 12 -0.34 -7.26 -17.07
N GLN A 13 -1.14 -6.65 -17.93
CA GLN A 13 -1.27 -5.18 -18.02
C GLN A 13 -1.75 -4.58 -16.68
N PHE A 14 -2.77 -5.17 -16.05
CA PHE A 14 -3.24 -4.75 -14.73
C PHE A 14 -2.13 -4.86 -13.68
N ALA A 15 -1.50 -6.01 -13.57
CA ALA A 15 -0.43 -6.25 -12.61
C ALA A 15 0.74 -5.29 -12.80
N PHE A 16 1.17 -5.06 -14.03
CA PHE A 16 2.22 -4.10 -14.34
C PHE A 16 1.84 -2.68 -13.95
N THR A 17 0.65 -2.21 -14.36
CA THR A 17 0.20 -0.84 -14.10
C THR A 17 0.12 -0.54 -12.61
N VAL A 18 -0.51 -1.44 -11.83
CA VAL A 18 -0.67 -1.25 -10.39
C VAL A 18 0.66 -1.37 -9.66
N SER A 19 1.48 -2.39 -9.98
CA SER A 19 2.78 -2.61 -9.32
C SER A 19 3.76 -1.48 -9.62
N PHE A 20 3.78 -0.98 -10.85
CA PHE A 20 4.62 0.15 -11.22
C PHE A 20 4.20 1.42 -10.48
N HIS A 21 2.90 1.72 -10.44
CA HIS A 21 2.42 2.93 -9.79
C HIS A 21 2.69 2.94 -8.29
N ILE A 22 2.43 1.84 -7.57
CA ILE A 22 2.48 1.81 -6.10
C ILE A 22 3.89 2.09 -5.52
N ILE A 23 4.94 1.88 -6.29
CA ILE A 23 6.33 2.15 -5.87
C ILE A 23 6.50 3.62 -5.50
N PHE A 24 5.95 4.53 -6.29
CA PHE A 24 6.13 5.96 -6.10
C PHE A 24 5.37 6.51 -4.88
N PRO A 25 4.06 6.27 -4.71
CA PRO A 25 3.34 6.68 -3.50
C PRO A 25 3.95 6.10 -2.23
N ALA A 26 4.35 4.83 -2.23
CA ALA A 26 4.97 4.19 -1.06
C ALA A 26 6.23 4.92 -0.59
N ILE A 27 7.05 5.43 -1.52
CA ILE A 27 8.23 6.24 -1.17
C ILE A 27 7.82 7.69 -0.86
N THR A 28 6.92 8.28 -1.64
CA THR A 28 6.53 9.70 -1.53
C THR A 28 5.90 10.02 -0.18
N ILE A 29 4.98 9.19 0.32
CA ILE A 29 4.29 9.38 1.60
C ILE A 29 5.29 9.46 2.76
N GLY A 30 6.17 8.48 2.88
CA GLY A 30 7.13 8.46 3.97
C GLY A 30 8.23 9.52 3.81
N LEU A 31 8.66 9.80 2.58
CA LEU A 31 9.69 10.80 2.31
C LEU A 31 9.18 12.23 2.54
N ALA A 32 7.91 12.54 2.21
CA ALA A 32 7.30 13.83 2.55
C ALA A 32 7.32 14.07 4.05
N SER A 33 6.91 13.09 4.84
CA SER A 33 6.95 13.15 6.30
C SER A 33 8.38 13.28 6.85
N TYR A 34 9.33 12.58 6.24
CA TYR A 34 10.75 12.69 6.58
C TYR A 34 11.30 14.11 6.33
N LEU A 35 10.90 14.76 5.23
CA LEU A 35 11.25 16.15 4.91
C LEU A 35 10.66 17.14 5.94
N VAL A 36 9.43 16.93 6.41
CA VAL A 36 8.86 17.73 7.51
C VAL A 36 9.73 17.62 8.77
N VAL A 37 10.17 16.41 9.12
CA VAL A 37 11.02 16.18 10.29
C VAL A 37 12.39 16.87 10.12
N LEU A 38 13.02 16.76 8.96
CA LEU A 38 14.31 17.41 8.68
C LEU A 38 14.21 18.92 8.79
N GLU A 39 13.20 19.52 8.16
CA GLU A 39 13.02 20.97 8.20
C GLU A 39 12.63 21.46 9.61
N GLY A 40 11.76 20.73 10.31
CA GLY A 40 11.40 21.02 11.70
C GLY A 40 12.61 20.97 12.64
N LEU A 41 13.49 19.97 12.50
CA LEU A 41 14.75 19.87 13.26
C LEU A 41 15.69 21.01 12.92
N TRP A 42 15.81 21.40 11.67
CA TRP A 42 16.59 22.57 11.28
C TRP A 42 16.05 23.84 11.87
N LEU A 43 14.76 24.08 11.85
CA LEU A 43 14.12 25.25 12.46
C LEU A 43 14.39 25.33 13.97
N LYS A 44 14.34 24.19 14.66
CA LYS A 44 14.55 24.09 16.11
C LYS A 44 16.01 24.20 16.52
N GLN A 45 16.91 23.50 15.82
CA GLN A 45 18.32 23.34 16.25
C GLN A 45 19.29 24.20 15.45
N ARG A 46 18.90 24.74 14.30
CA ARG A 46 19.73 25.54 13.38
C ARG A 46 21.02 24.82 12.92
N ARG A 47 21.01 23.47 12.92
CA ARG A 47 22.15 22.69 12.43
C ARG A 47 22.01 22.50 10.92
N GLU A 48 23.03 22.95 10.17
CA GLU A 48 23.03 22.91 8.70
C GLU A 48 22.90 21.49 8.14
N VAL A 49 23.33 20.47 8.87
CA VAL A 49 23.21 19.07 8.45
C VAL A 49 21.76 18.65 8.10
N TYR A 50 20.77 19.18 8.82
CA TYR A 50 19.38 18.88 8.51
C TYR A 50 18.90 19.60 7.26
N LEU A 51 19.40 20.80 7.02
CA LEU A 51 19.10 21.58 5.84
C LEU A 51 19.72 20.97 4.57
N ASP A 52 20.97 20.51 4.66
CA ASP A 52 21.67 19.83 3.56
C ASP A 52 20.92 18.55 3.17
N LEU A 53 20.51 17.74 4.16
CA LEU A 53 19.70 16.55 3.95
C LEU A 53 18.32 16.89 3.36
N TYR A 54 17.69 17.96 3.83
CA TYR A 54 16.43 18.43 3.26
C TYR A 54 16.58 18.77 1.77
N HIS A 55 17.61 19.56 1.41
CA HIS A 55 17.87 19.92 0.02
C HIS A 55 18.19 18.72 -0.88
N PHE A 56 18.89 17.73 -0.35
CA PHE A 56 19.15 16.50 -1.09
C PHE A 56 17.87 15.70 -1.31
N TRP A 57 17.13 15.40 -0.24
CA TRP A 57 15.96 14.55 -0.30
C TRP A 57 14.75 15.23 -0.95
N SER A 58 14.64 16.56 -0.92
CA SER A 58 13.57 17.28 -1.66
C SER A 58 13.69 17.13 -3.17
N LYS A 59 14.90 17.00 -3.71
CA LYS A 59 15.13 16.71 -5.14
C LYS A 59 14.69 15.28 -5.50
N VAL A 60 15.07 14.32 -4.65
CA VAL A 60 14.63 12.92 -4.81
C VAL A 60 13.11 12.81 -4.72
N PHE A 61 12.53 13.52 -3.73
CA PHE A 61 11.08 13.61 -3.57
C PHE A 61 10.41 14.18 -4.83
N ALA A 62 10.91 15.28 -5.39
CA ALA A 62 10.33 15.92 -6.58
C ALA A 62 10.27 14.97 -7.80
N VAL A 63 11.35 14.22 -8.04
CA VAL A 63 11.38 13.23 -9.13
C VAL A 63 10.41 12.09 -8.86
N ASN A 64 10.43 11.54 -7.66
CA ASN A 64 9.56 10.43 -7.27
C ASN A 64 8.07 10.84 -7.29
N PHE A 65 7.75 12.04 -6.80
CA PHE A 65 6.41 12.61 -6.85
C PHE A 65 5.94 12.79 -8.30
N GLY A 66 6.78 13.39 -9.16
CA GLY A 66 6.44 13.57 -10.58
C GLY A 66 6.15 12.23 -11.29
N MET A 67 6.95 11.20 -11.02
CA MET A 67 6.71 9.85 -11.54
C MET A 67 5.42 9.24 -10.97
N GLY A 68 5.12 9.49 -9.71
CA GLY A 68 3.86 9.10 -9.07
C GLY A 68 2.64 9.72 -9.77
N VAL A 69 2.68 11.03 -10.03
CA VAL A 69 1.61 11.74 -10.76
C VAL A 69 1.44 11.18 -12.17
N VAL A 70 2.51 11.02 -12.94
CA VAL A 70 2.43 10.49 -14.31
C VAL A 70 1.86 9.08 -14.34
N SER A 71 2.37 8.18 -13.49
CA SER A 71 1.88 6.80 -13.42
C SER A 71 0.44 6.72 -12.87
N GLY A 72 0.04 7.63 -11.98
CA GLY A 72 -1.33 7.76 -11.48
C GLY A 72 -2.31 8.19 -12.56
N LEU A 73 -1.93 9.15 -13.39
CA LEU A 73 -2.73 9.55 -14.56
C LEU A 73 -2.93 8.38 -15.53
N VAL A 74 -1.85 7.62 -15.82
CA VAL A 74 -1.97 6.41 -16.65
C VAL A 74 -2.94 5.41 -16.02
N MET A 75 -2.85 5.20 -14.71
CA MET A 75 -3.78 4.31 -14.00
C MET A 75 -5.23 4.82 -14.06
N ALA A 76 -5.45 6.13 -13.92
CA ALA A 76 -6.78 6.73 -14.03
C ALA A 76 -7.41 6.51 -15.42
N TYR A 77 -6.63 6.57 -16.50
CA TYR A 77 -7.10 6.24 -17.84
C TYR A 77 -7.56 4.78 -17.99
N GLN A 78 -6.99 3.85 -17.24
CA GLN A 78 -7.39 2.44 -17.31
C GLN A 78 -8.84 2.23 -16.89
N PHE A 79 -9.38 3.03 -15.98
CA PHE A 79 -10.78 2.95 -15.58
C PHE A 79 -11.76 3.26 -16.71
N GLY A 80 -11.35 4.13 -17.65
CA GLY A 80 -12.15 4.44 -18.84
C GLY A 80 -11.84 3.56 -20.06
N THR A 81 -10.77 2.76 -20.02
CA THR A 81 -10.30 1.93 -21.14
C THR A 81 -10.30 0.44 -20.77
N ASN A 82 -9.17 -0.10 -20.34
CA ASN A 82 -9.00 -1.54 -20.08
C ASN A 82 -9.86 -2.07 -18.92
N TRP A 83 -10.22 -1.19 -17.97
CA TRP A 83 -11.05 -1.55 -16.80
C TRP A 83 -12.48 -0.99 -16.90
N SER A 84 -12.92 -0.66 -18.11
CA SER A 84 -14.24 -0.03 -18.35
C SER A 84 -15.43 -0.86 -17.84
N GLY A 85 -15.38 -2.18 -17.93
CA GLY A 85 -16.41 -3.05 -17.37
C GLY A 85 -16.59 -2.90 -15.86
N PHE A 86 -15.49 -2.79 -15.11
CA PHE A 86 -15.52 -2.48 -13.69
C PHE A 86 -16.09 -1.07 -13.44
N SER A 87 -15.66 -0.08 -14.21
CA SER A 87 -16.13 1.30 -14.07
C SER A 87 -17.62 1.45 -14.41
N GLN A 88 -18.13 0.72 -15.38
CA GLN A 88 -19.57 0.67 -15.66
C GLN A 88 -20.36 0.08 -14.49
N PHE A 89 -19.83 -0.96 -13.83
CA PHE A 89 -20.49 -1.60 -12.71
C PHE A 89 -20.40 -0.79 -11.42
N ALA A 90 -19.21 -0.30 -11.03
CA ALA A 90 -18.92 0.28 -9.71
C ALA A 90 -18.49 1.76 -9.75
N GLY A 91 -18.51 2.41 -10.91
CA GLY A 91 -18.03 3.77 -11.09
C GLY A 91 -18.81 4.83 -10.32
N SER A 92 -20.08 4.57 -9.99
CA SER A 92 -20.91 5.45 -9.15
C SER A 92 -20.36 5.61 -7.72
N ILE A 93 -19.53 4.68 -7.24
CA ILE A 93 -18.85 4.73 -5.94
C ILE A 93 -17.38 5.09 -6.11
N THR A 94 -16.65 4.35 -6.95
CA THR A 94 -15.20 4.57 -7.10
C THR A 94 -14.88 5.90 -7.76
N GLY A 95 -15.70 6.38 -8.70
CA GLY A 95 -15.52 7.67 -9.35
C GLY A 95 -15.51 8.86 -8.39
N PRO A 96 -16.55 9.06 -7.55
CA PRO A 96 -16.53 10.10 -6.54
C PRO A 96 -15.36 10.02 -5.56
N LEU A 97 -14.98 8.81 -5.09
CA LEU A 97 -13.85 8.65 -4.17
C LEU A 97 -12.53 9.09 -4.80
N LEU A 98 -12.28 8.71 -6.05
CA LEU A 98 -11.11 9.15 -6.81
C LEU A 98 -11.16 10.65 -7.13
N THR A 99 -12.35 11.21 -7.36
CA THR A 99 -12.53 12.65 -7.57
C THR A 99 -12.22 13.44 -6.31
N TYR A 100 -12.66 12.99 -5.13
CA TYR A 100 -12.31 13.61 -3.86
C TYR A 100 -10.81 13.55 -3.57
N GLU A 101 -10.14 12.48 -3.97
CA GLU A 101 -8.68 12.40 -3.89
C GLU A 101 -8.02 13.55 -4.67
N VAL A 102 -8.40 13.74 -5.93
CA VAL A 102 -7.87 14.82 -6.77
C VAL A 102 -8.18 16.20 -6.17
N MET A 103 -9.42 16.42 -5.74
CA MET A 103 -9.89 17.72 -5.25
C MET A 103 -9.26 18.11 -3.91
N THR A 104 -9.05 17.18 -3.00
CA THR A 104 -8.62 17.48 -1.62
C THR A 104 -7.14 17.23 -1.37
N ALA A 105 -6.52 16.32 -2.11
CA ALA A 105 -5.12 15.96 -1.95
C ALA A 105 -4.24 16.55 -3.06
N PHE A 106 -4.48 16.17 -4.31
CA PHE A 106 -3.60 16.59 -5.42
C PHE A 106 -3.55 18.12 -5.58
N PHE A 107 -4.68 18.83 -5.48
CA PHE A 107 -4.65 20.31 -5.54
C PHE A 107 -3.94 20.93 -4.34
N LEU A 108 -4.04 20.33 -3.14
CA LEU A 108 -3.27 20.78 -1.99
C LEU A 108 -1.78 20.59 -2.22
N GLU A 109 -1.37 19.40 -2.67
CA GLU A 109 0.03 19.10 -2.99
C GLU A 109 0.57 20.03 -4.07
N ALA A 110 -0.11 20.14 -5.22
CA ALA A 110 0.31 20.98 -6.33
C ALA A 110 0.43 22.45 -5.95
N GLY A 111 -0.48 22.95 -5.12
CA GLY A 111 -0.48 24.35 -4.65
C GLY A 111 0.74 24.69 -3.79
N PHE A 112 1.19 23.76 -2.93
CA PHE A 112 2.31 24.01 -2.03
C PHE A 112 3.65 23.46 -2.51
N LEU A 113 3.65 22.53 -3.48
CA LEU A 113 4.87 21.91 -4.00
C LEU A 113 5.87 22.93 -4.56
N GLY A 114 5.36 23.93 -5.29
CA GLY A 114 6.20 25.00 -5.84
C GLY A 114 6.91 25.82 -4.75
N VAL A 115 6.22 26.11 -3.64
CA VAL A 115 6.80 26.79 -2.49
C VAL A 115 7.81 25.89 -1.78
N MET A 116 7.48 24.63 -1.56
CA MET A 116 8.37 23.65 -0.95
C MET A 116 9.68 23.43 -1.72
N LEU A 117 9.62 23.38 -3.05
CA LEU A 117 10.80 23.08 -3.88
C LEU A 117 11.62 24.34 -4.22
N PHE A 118 10.96 25.49 -4.45
CA PHE A 118 11.58 26.68 -5.03
C PHE A 118 11.40 27.94 -4.18
N GLY A 119 10.66 27.85 -3.07
CA GLY A 119 10.30 29.01 -2.24
C GLY A 119 11.32 29.38 -1.19
N ARG A 120 12.31 28.53 -0.91
CA ARG A 120 13.24 28.67 0.22
C ARG A 120 13.84 30.07 0.43
N ASN A 121 14.29 30.68 -0.66
CA ASN A 121 14.89 32.01 -0.66
C ASN A 121 13.90 33.13 -0.99
N LYS A 122 12.61 32.80 -1.18
CA LYS A 122 11.56 33.73 -1.61
C LYS A 122 10.52 33.99 -0.51
N VAL A 123 10.36 33.04 0.41
CA VAL A 123 9.39 33.12 1.52
C VAL A 123 10.11 32.94 2.86
N GLY A 124 9.48 33.39 3.94
CA GLY A 124 10.01 33.17 5.29
C GLY A 124 10.05 31.68 5.68
N PRO A 125 10.97 31.30 6.62
CA PRO A 125 11.14 29.88 7.01
C PRO A 125 9.87 29.22 7.54
N GLY A 126 9.02 29.96 8.22
CA GLY A 126 7.75 29.44 8.74
C GLY A 126 6.74 29.09 7.63
N LEU A 127 6.62 29.94 6.60
CA LEU A 127 5.76 29.66 5.45
C LEU A 127 6.29 28.51 4.61
N HIS A 128 7.61 28.41 4.47
CA HIS A 128 8.24 27.31 3.77
C HIS A 128 7.97 25.98 4.50
N PHE A 129 8.16 25.93 5.81
CA PHE A 129 7.85 24.75 6.63
C PHE A 129 6.36 24.39 6.56
N PHE A 130 5.48 25.39 6.60
CA PHE A 130 4.04 25.17 6.43
C PHE A 130 3.74 24.52 5.07
N ALA A 131 4.39 24.98 3.98
CA ALA A 131 4.23 24.37 2.66
C ALA A 131 4.71 22.89 2.64
N THR A 132 5.83 22.59 3.28
CA THR A 132 6.31 21.20 3.42
C THR A 132 5.30 20.33 4.19
N CYS A 133 4.71 20.88 5.27
CA CYS A 133 3.66 20.18 6.02
C CYS A 133 2.39 19.96 5.19
N MET A 134 1.99 20.93 4.37
CA MET A 134 0.81 20.78 3.51
C MET A 134 1.00 19.74 2.41
N VAL A 135 2.19 19.67 1.81
CA VAL A 135 2.51 18.60 0.85
C VAL A 135 2.46 17.23 1.55
N ALA A 136 3.06 17.08 2.73
CA ALA A 136 2.99 15.83 3.49
C ALA A 136 1.56 15.47 3.89
N LEU A 137 0.75 16.45 4.30
CA LEU A 137 -0.66 16.23 4.60
C LEU A 137 -1.44 15.79 3.36
N GLY A 138 -1.16 16.40 2.19
CA GLY A 138 -1.75 16.02 0.91
C GLY A 138 -1.51 14.54 0.59
N THR A 139 -0.26 14.04 0.74
CA THR A 139 0.05 12.62 0.51
C THR A 139 -0.74 11.69 1.43
N LEU A 140 -1.00 12.09 2.68
CA LEU A 140 -1.82 11.30 3.62
C LEU A 140 -3.31 11.34 3.28
N ILE A 141 -3.83 12.49 2.82
CA ILE A 141 -5.23 12.62 2.36
C ILE A 141 -5.43 11.81 1.07
N SER A 142 -4.48 11.83 0.13
CA SER A 142 -4.50 10.96 -1.05
C SER A 142 -4.57 9.49 -0.65
N THR A 143 -3.70 9.07 0.29
CA THR A 143 -3.72 7.71 0.85
C THR A 143 -5.09 7.34 1.44
N PHE A 144 -5.74 8.26 2.15
CA PHE A 144 -7.07 8.05 2.72
C PHE A 144 -8.10 7.73 1.62
N TRP A 145 -8.22 8.54 0.59
CA TRP A 145 -9.24 8.36 -0.45
C TRP A 145 -8.99 7.15 -1.33
N ILE A 146 -7.74 6.93 -1.73
CA ILE A 146 -7.36 5.74 -2.52
C ILE A 146 -7.65 4.46 -1.74
N LEU A 147 -7.34 4.43 -0.44
CA LEU A 147 -7.61 3.26 0.38
C LEU A 147 -9.08 3.11 0.77
N ALA A 148 -9.87 4.18 0.84
CA ALA A 148 -11.32 4.09 0.94
C ALA A 148 -11.91 3.38 -0.28
N SER A 149 -11.49 3.76 -1.49
CA SER A 149 -11.89 3.09 -2.73
C SER A 149 -11.42 1.63 -2.79
N ASN A 150 -10.13 1.39 -2.50
CA ASN A 150 -9.54 0.05 -2.51
C ASN A 150 -10.19 -0.89 -1.49
N SER A 151 -10.39 -0.43 -0.25
CA SER A 151 -10.99 -1.25 0.81
C SER A 151 -12.44 -1.60 0.51
N TRP A 152 -13.20 -0.67 -0.07
CA TRP A 152 -14.58 -0.91 -0.47
C TRP A 152 -14.70 -2.05 -1.48
N MET A 153 -13.79 -2.15 -2.44
CA MET A 153 -13.77 -3.28 -3.39
C MET A 153 -13.57 -4.64 -2.72
N HIS A 154 -13.00 -4.69 -1.53
CA HIS A 154 -12.77 -5.93 -0.78
C HIS A 154 -13.88 -6.28 0.21
N THR A 155 -14.48 -5.27 0.83
CA THR A 155 -15.57 -5.42 1.80
C THR A 155 -16.68 -4.41 1.51
N PRO A 156 -17.38 -4.57 0.37
CA PRO A 156 -18.34 -3.58 -0.10
C PRO A 156 -19.55 -3.50 0.83
N GLN A 157 -19.89 -2.28 1.26
CA GLN A 157 -21.05 -1.96 2.08
C GLN A 157 -21.67 -0.63 1.62
N GLY A 158 -22.88 -0.32 2.11
CA GLY A 158 -23.53 0.97 1.88
C GLY A 158 -24.02 1.18 0.44
N TYR A 159 -24.33 0.13 -0.30
CA TYR A 159 -24.78 0.18 -1.69
C TYR A 159 -25.97 -0.72 -1.95
N SER A 160 -26.69 -0.48 -3.05
CA SER A 160 -27.64 -1.41 -3.68
C SER A 160 -27.18 -1.71 -5.10
N ILE A 161 -27.76 -2.76 -5.71
CA ILE A 161 -27.60 -3.04 -7.14
C ILE A 161 -28.94 -2.76 -7.83
N GLU A 162 -28.93 -1.79 -8.73
CA GLU A 162 -30.10 -1.35 -9.49
C GLU A 162 -29.79 -1.41 -11.00
N ASN A 163 -30.62 -2.12 -11.76
CA ASN A 163 -30.41 -2.33 -13.20
C ASN A 163 -28.99 -2.86 -13.57
N GLY A 164 -28.41 -3.68 -12.71
CA GLY A 164 -27.09 -4.28 -12.95
C GLY A 164 -25.90 -3.38 -12.67
N VAL A 165 -26.10 -2.22 -12.05
CA VAL A 165 -25.04 -1.30 -11.61
C VAL A 165 -25.14 -1.03 -10.10
N VAL A 166 -24.02 -0.70 -9.52
CA VAL A 166 -23.92 -0.33 -8.09
C VAL A 166 -24.44 1.09 -7.90
N VAL A 167 -25.28 1.30 -6.90
CA VAL A 167 -25.82 2.62 -6.50
C VAL A 167 -25.46 2.91 -5.05
N PRO A 168 -24.81 4.03 -4.73
CA PRO A 168 -24.45 4.38 -3.35
C PRO A 168 -25.71 4.69 -2.53
N GLN A 169 -25.80 4.11 -1.33
CA GLN A 169 -26.88 4.33 -0.37
C GLN A 169 -26.43 5.02 0.91
N ASP A 170 -25.22 4.72 1.37
CA ASP A 170 -24.67 5.23 2.63
C ASP A 170 -23.15 5.46 2.49
N TRP A 171 -22.77 6.72 2.28
CA TRP A 171 -21.37 7.11 2.07
C TRP A 171 -20.47 6.85 3.28
N LEU A 172 -21.00 6.92 4.51
CA LEU A 172 -20.21 6.61 5.69
C LEU A 172 -19.83 5.12 5.73
N LYS A 173 -20.77 4.24 5.39
CA LYS A 173 -20.49 2.79 5.29
C LYS A 173 -19.60 2.46 4.09
N ILE A 174 -19.69 3.22 3.01
CA ILE A 174 -18.80 3.07 1.86
C ILE A 174 -17.38 3.39 2.24
N VAL A 175 -17.13 4.57 2.81
CA VAL A 175 -15.80 5.05 3.18
C VAL A 175 -15.23 4.23 4.35
N PHE A 176 -16.00 4.08 5.43
CA PHE A 176 -15.56 3.39 6.64
C PHE A 176 -16.01 1.92 6.67
N ASN A 177 -15.84 1.22 5.54
CA ASN A 177 -16.09 -0.21 5.46
C ASN A 177 -15.15 -1.02 6.39
N PRO A 178 -15.45 -2.28 6.71
CA PRO A 178 -14.72 -3.07 7.71
C PRO A 178 -13.22 -3.22 7.45
N SER A 179 -12.79 -3.20 6.20
CA SER A 179 -11.36 -3.33 5.85
C SER A 179 -10.61 -1.99 5.84
N PHE A 180 -11.32 -0.86 5.79
CA PHE A 180 -10.71 0.46 5.61
C PHE A 180 -9.70 0.84 6.70
N PRO A 181 -10.03 0.79 8.01
CA PRO A 181 -9.11 1.23 9.04
C PRO A 181 -7.82 0.41 9.04
N TRP A 182 -7.92 -0.91 8.86
CA TRP A 182 -6.78 -1.80 8.79
C TRP A 182 -5.89 -1.50 7.59
N ARG A 183 -6.49 -1.30 6.41
CA ARG A 183 -5.75 -0.98 5.18
C ARG A 183 -5.09 0.37 5.26
N LEU A 184 -5.79 1.39 5.78
CA LEU A 184 -5.26 2.73 5.91
C LEU A 184 -4.01 2.77 6.79
N VAL A 185 -4.09 2.21 8.00
CA VAL A 185 -2.97 2.28 8.95
C VAL A 185 -1.83 1.37 8.49
N HIS A 186 -2.14 0.16 8.02
CA HIS A 186 -1.13 -0.79 7.52
C HIS A 186 -0.36 -0.24 6.31
N MET A 187 -1.06 0.34 5.31
CA MET A 187 -0.40 0.89 4.13
C MET A 187 0.40 2.15 4.45
N THR A 188 -0.10 3.03 5.32
CA THR A 188 0.63 4.23 5.73
C THR A 188 1.92 3.86 6.47
N THR A 189 1.88 2.91 7.40
CA THR A 189 3.08 2.44 8.10
C THR A 189 4.02 1.68 7.18
N ALA A 190 3.51 0.92 6.20
CA ALA A 190 4.32 0.29 5.15
C ALA A 190 5.06 1.32 4.29
N ALA A 191 4.41 2.44 3.94
CA ALA A 191 5.06 3.53 3.20
C ALA A 191 6.18 4.19 4.03
N PHE A 192 5.97 4.40 5.32
CA PHE A 192 7.02 4.89 6.22
C PHE A 192 8.18 3.91 6.31
N LEU A 193 7.92 2.62 6.44
CA LEU A 193 8.95 1.60 6.49
C LEU A 193 9.74 1.51 5.17
N SER A 194 9.05 1.55 4.03
CA SER A 194 9.68 1.58 2.70
C SER A 194 10.61 2.79 2.54
N SER A 195 10.16 3.97 2.96
CA SER A 195 10.98 5.18 2.95
C SER A 195 12.16 5.10 3.91
N ALA A 196 11.98 4.51 5.09
CA ALA A 196 13.06 4.28 6.05
C ALA A 196 14.15 3.39 5.45
N PHE A 197 13.79 2.29 4.80
CA PHE A 197 14.76 1.43 4.12
C PHE A 197 15.40 2.11 2.90
N PHE A 198 14.65 2.88 2.14
CA PHE A 198 15.18 3.61 0.99
C PHE A 198 16.24 4.65 1.40
N VAL A 199 15.94 5.47 2.43
CA VAL A 199 16.86 6.44 3.00
C VAL A 199 18.04 5.73 3.68
N GLY A 200 17.77 4.66 4.44
CA GLY A 200 18.77 3.85 5.12
C GLY A 200 19.74 3.15 4.17
N ALA A 201 19.24 2.58 3.08
CA ALA A 201 20.06 1.96 2.05
C ALA A 201 21.00 2.97 1.38
N SER A 202 20.51 4.19 1.09
CA SER A 202 21.34 5.27 0.59
C SER A 202 22.46 5.63 1.58
N GLY A 203 22.14 5.79 2.88
CA GLY A 203 23.13 6.05 3.92
C GLY A 203 24.16 4.93 4.06
N ALA A 204 23.70 3.67 4.11
CA ALA A 204 24.56 2.50 4.19
C ALA A 204 25.51 2.40 2.99
N TRP A 205 24.99 2.65 1.78
CA TRP A 205 25.81 2.65 0.56
C TRP A 205 26.98 3.66 0.64
N HIS A 206 26.69 4.88 1.07
CA HIS A 206 27.73 5.91 1.22
C HIS A 206 28.78 5.53 2.27
N LEU A 207 28.35 5.01 3.43
CA LEU A 207 29.25 4.55 4.49
C LEU A 207 30.16 3.40 3.99
N LEU A 208 29.61 2.42 3.27
CA LEU A 208 30.37 1.32 2.68
C LEU A 208 31.41 1.78 1.64
N LYS A 209 31.15 2.92 0.96
CA LYS A 209 32.09 3.54 0.03
C LYS A 209 33.14 4.45 0.72
N GLY A 210 33.13 4.51 2.03
CA GLY A 210 34.05 5.33 2.80
C GLY A 210 33.66 6.82 2.90
N ASN A 211 32.47 7.20 2.41
CA ASN A 211 31.94 8.55 2.54
C ASN A 211 31.30 8.75 3.91
N ASP A 212 32.09 9.00 4.90
CA ASP A 212 31.67 9.13 6.30
C ASP A 212 31.57 10.59 6.74
N THR A 213 30.47 11.23 6.33
CA THR A 213 30.17 12.61 6.71
C THR A 213 29.12 12.69 7.82
N PRO A 214 29.03 13.80 8.60
CA PRO A 214 27.97 13.99 9.58
C PRO A 214 26.56 13.88 8.97
N ALA A 215 26.36 14.34 7.74
CA ALA A 215 25.08 14.24 7.04
C ALA A 215 24.70 12.77 6.76
N ILE A 216 25.63 11.97 6.27
CA ILE A 216 25.40 10.54 5.97
C ILE A 216 25.13 9.76 7.26
N ARG A 217 25.88 9.98 8.34
CA ARG A 217 25.61 9.36 9.64
C ARG A 217 24.24 9.76 10.19
N THR A 218 23.88 11.04 10.10
CA THR A 218 22.58 11.54 10.55
C THR A 218 21.45 10.90 9.75
N MET A 219 21.55 10.89 8.42
CA MET A 219 20.59 10.26 7.52
C MET A 219 20.39 8.79 7.86
N PHE A 220 21.47 8.02 7.96
CA PHE A 220 21.41 6.59 8.27
C PHE A 220 20.82 6.33 9.66
N SER A 221 21.23 7.11 10.68
CA SER A 221 20.69 6.99 12.03
C SER A 221 19.19 7.30 12.09
N MET A 222 18.72 8.37 11.44
CA MET A 222 17.29 8.71 11.40
C MET A 222 16.48 7.61 10.72
N ALA A 223 16.99 7.05 9.61
CA ALA A 223 16.36 5.95 8.90
C ALA A 223 16.25 4.68 9.77
N LEU A 224 17.31 4.32 10.49
CA LEU A 224 17.31 3.19 11.42
C LEU A 224 16.31 3.37 12.56
N TRP A 225 16.24 4.55 13.16
CA TRP A 225 15.25 4.84 14.19
C TRP A 225 13.81 4.76 13.67
N MET A 226 13.57 5.30 12.47
CA MET A 226 12.26 5.18 11.82
C MET A 226 11.91 3.71 11.58
N ALA A 227 12.83 2.91 11.03
CA ALA A 227 12.61 1.48 10.81
C ALA A 227 12.39 0.72 12.12
N ALA A 228 13.19 0.98 13.15
CA ALA A 228 13.10 0.30 14.45
C ALA A 228 11.77 0.55 15.17
N ILE A 229 11.16 1.72 14.99
CA ILE A 229 9.86 2.05 15.56
C ILE A 229 8.73 1.48 14.68
N VAL A 230 8.82 1.68 13.36
CA VAL A 230 7.71 1.37 12.45
C VAL A 230 7.61 -0.14 12.18
N ALA A 231 8.72 -0.89 12.14
CA ALA A 231 8.67 -2.32 11.81
C ALA A 231 7.86 -3.17 12.82
N PRO A 232 8.01 -3.01 14.15
CA PRO A 232 7.16 -3.72 15.10
C PRO A 232 5.67 -3.33 14.98
N ILE A 233 5.39 -2.05 14.76
CA ILE A 233 4.02 -1.55 14.55
C ILE A 233 3.45 -2.17 13.27
N GLN A 234 4.23 -2.21 12.20
CA GLN A 234 3.81 -2.81 10.93
C GLN A 234 3.50 -4.31 11.07
N ALA A 235 4.30 -5.04 11.84
CA ALA A 235 4.04 -6.46 12.10
C ALA A 235 2.71 -6.67 12.86
N PHE A 236 2.47 -5.88 13.90
CA PHE A 236 1.22 -5.92 14.66
C PHE A 236 -0.01 -5.55 13.79
N LEU A 237 0.10 -4.51 12.98
CA LEU A 237 -0.97 -4.07 12.09
C LEU A 237 -1.20 -5.08 10.95
N GLY A 238 -0.15 -5.73 10.46
CA GLY A 238 -0.22 -6.79 9.47
C GLY A 238 -1.00 -8.00 9.95
N ASP A 239 -0.74 -8.42 11.18
CA ASP A 239 -1.46 -9.49 11.85
C ASP A 239 -2.96 -9.16 11.97
N GLY A 240 -3.31 -7.99 12.50
CA GLY A 240 -4.70 -7.55 12.61
C GLY A 240 -5.40 -7.42 11.25
N HIS A 241 -4.69 -6.97 10.21
CA HIS A 241 -5.22 -6.92 8.84
C HIS A 241 -5.43 -8.33 8.26
N GLY A 242 -4.54 -9.27 8.57
CA GLY A 242 -4.69 -10.70 8.22
C GLY A 242 -5.95 -11.30 8.83
N LEU A 243 -6.18 -11.07 10.13
CA LEU A 243 -7.39 -11.51 10.83
C LEU A 243 -8.67 -10.89 10.24
N ASN A 244 -8.66 -9.60 9.93
CA ASN A 244 -9.78 -8.93 9.26
C ASN A 244 -10.06 -9.54 7.86
N THR A 245 -9.01 -9.87 7.12
CA THR A 245 -9.16 -10.52 5.81
C THR A 245 -9.70 -11.95 5.96
N LEU A 246 -9.26 -12.70 6.98
CA LEU A 246 -9.80 -14.03 7.28
C LEU A 246 -11.28 -13.99 7.62
N GLU A 247 -11.73 -12.99 8.36
CA GLU A 247 -13.13 -12.82 8.74
C GLU A 247 -14.03 -12.49 7.54
N HIS A 248 -13.60 -11.57 6.67
CA HIS A 248 -14.43 -11.03 5.59
C HIS A 248 -14.21 -11.69 4.24
N GLN A 249 -13.04 -12.29 4.00
CA GLN A 249 -12.64 -12.91 2.75
C GLN A 249 -11.92 -14.25 2.95
N PRO A 250 -12.54 -15.23 3.66
CA PRO A 250 -11.86 -16.48 4.03
C PRO A 250 -11.40 -17.30 2.82
N ALA A 251 -12.15 -17.31 1.70
CA ALA A 251 -11.73 -17.97 0.47
C ALA A 251 -10.45 -17.37 -0.12
N LYS A 252 -10.26 -16.05 0.03
CA LYS A 252 -9.04 -15.36 -0.42
C LYS A 252 -7.82 -15.79 0.42
N ILE A 253 -8.00 -15.91 1.73
CA ILE A 253 -6.92 -16.42 2.60
C ILE A 253 -6.57 -17.85 2.23
N ALA A 254 -7.55 -18.73 2.05
CA ALA A 254 -7.30 -20.11 1.61
C ALA A 254 -6.54 -20.16 0.28
N ALA A 255 -6.81 -19.23 -0.65
CA ALA A 255 -6.10 -19.14 -1.92
C ALA A 255 -4.66 -18.63 -1.78
N ILE A 256 -4.43 -17.61 -0.94
CA ILE A 256 -3.10 -17.05 -0.68
C ILE A 256 -2.22 -18.06 0.04
N GLU A 257 -2.78 -18.76 1.04
CA GLU A 257 -2.06 -19.76 1.84
C GLU A 257 -1.99 -21.15 1.16
N GLY A 258 -2.58 -21.32 -0.03
CA GLY A 258 -2.52 -22.56 -0.80
C GLY A 258 -3.28 -23.75 -0.21
N HIS A 259 -4.31 -23.52 0.62
CA HIS A 259 -5.11 -24.56 1.28
C HIS A 259 -6.28 -25.00 0.41
N TRP A 260 -6.21 -26.20 -0.15
CA TRP A 260 -7.25 -26.79 -1.01
C TRP A 260 -8.25 -27.66 -0.24
N GLU A 261 -7.82 -28.38 0.77
CA GLU A 261 -8.61 -29.36 1.51
C GLU A 261 -8.65 -29.07 3.00
N ASN A 262 -9.83 -29.24 3.59
CA ASN A 262 -9.96 -29.29 5.05
C ASN A 262 -9.35 -30.60 5.56
N ARG A 263 -8.59 -30.52 6.63
CA ARG A 263 -8.02 -31.70 7.35
C ARG A 263 -8.77 -31.85 8.70
N PRO A 264 -9.90 -32.60 8.74
CA PRO A 264 -10.68 -32.72 9.96
C PRO A 264 -9.84 -33.25 11.12
N GLY A 265 -9.87 -32.54 12.25
CA GLY A 265 -9.13 -32.91 13.46
C GLY A 265 -7.66 -32.49 13.48
N GLU A 266 -7.12 -31.92 12.39
CA GLU A 266 -5.75 -31.41 12.32
C GLU A 266 -5.74 -29.89 12.30
N ALA A 267 -4.71 -29.29 12.91
CA ALA A 267 -4.43 -27.87 12.77
C ALA A 267 -3.94 -27.56 11.33
N THR A 268 -4.31 -26.41 10.81
CA THR A 268 -3.84 -25.96 9.48
C THR A 268 -2.33 -25.70 9.52
N PRO A 269 -1.52 -26.34 8.65
CA PRO A 269 -0.11 -26.04 8.57
C PRO A 269 0.13 -24.68 7.90
N LEU A 270 1.29 -24.07 8.09
CA LEU A 270 1.77 -22.96 7.27
C LEU A 270 2.54 -23.55 6.09
N ILE A 271 2.18 -23.20 4.86
CA ILE A 271 2.92 -23.55 3.67
C ILE A 271 3.95 -22.45 3.42
N LEU A 272 5.24 -22.79 3.58
CA LEU A 272 6.35 -21.84 3.34
C LEU A 272 6.67 -21.69 1.84
N PHE A 273 6.44 -22.74 1.08
CA PHE A 273 6.61 -22.77 -0.37
C PHE A 273 5.69 -23.84 -0.97
N GLY A 274 5.12 -23.54 -2.13
CA GLY A 274 4.32 -24.51 -2.86
C GLY A 274 3.87 -23.97 -4.22
N ILE A 275 3.67 -24.86 -5.17
CA ILE A 275 3.20 -24.51 -6.52
C ILE A 275 1.76 -24.99 -6.67
N PRO A 276 0.79 -24.11 -6.83
CA PRO A 276 -0.60 -24.50 -6.98
C PRO A 276 -0.85 -25.17 -8.33
N ASP A 277 -1.56 -26.29 -8.30
CA ASP A 277 -2.08 -26.97 -9.48
C ASP A 277 -3.60 -26.81 -9.51
N MET A 278 -4.07 -25.97 -10.42
CA MET A 278 -5.50 -25.65 -10.54
C MET A 278 -6.30 -26.80 -11.12
N GLU A 279 -5.68 -27.68 -11.93
CA GLU A 279 -6.36 -28.85 -12.55
C GLU A 279 -6.54 -29.97 -11.53
N GLN A 280 -5.51 -30.21 -10.71
CA GLN A 280 -5.52 -31.22 -9.66
C GLN A 280 -6.08 -30.71 -8.33
N GLU A 281 -6.39 -29.42 -8.26
CA GLU A 281 -6.90 -28.74 -7.04
C GLU A 281 -6.04 -29.04 -5.80
N ARG A 282 -4.73 -28.89 -5.92
CA ARG A 282 -3.76 -29.12 -4.83
C ARG A 282 -2.54 -28.22 -4.97
N THR A 283 -1.82 -28.03 -3.87
CA THR A 283 -0.50 -27.40 -3.86
C THR A 283 0.59 -28.47 -3.98
N LYS A 284 1.35 -28.44 -5.08
CA LYS A 284 2.49 -29.34 -5.30
C LYS A 284 3.74 -28.83 -4.59
N TYR A 285 4.63 -29.74 -4.21
CA TYR A 285 5.92 -29.44 -3.57
C TYR A 285 5.77 -28.58 -2.31
N ALA A 286 4.66 -28.73 -1.59
CA ALA A 286 4.39 -27.94 -0.39
C ALA A 286 5.40 -28.26 0.72
N LEU A 287 6.12 -27.22 1.17
CA LEU A 287 6.91 -27.26 2.39
C LEU A 287 6.06 -26.76 3.54
N GLU A 288 5.50 -27.70 4.31
CA GLU A 288 4.54 -27.41 5.38
C GLU A 288 5.22 -27.38 6.75
N VAL A 289 4.86 -26.37 7.56
CA VAL A 289 5.18 -26.33 8.99
C VAL A 289 3.91 -26.61 9.78
N PRO A 290 3.81 -27.77 10.45
CA PRO A 290 2.61 -28.17 11.19
C PRO A 290 2.19 -27.13 12.24
N TYR A 291 0.90 -26.99 12.47
CA TYR A 291 0.28 -26.10 13.48
C TYR A 291 0.49 -24.59 13.28
N LEU A 292 1.50 -24.17 12.52
CA LEU A 292 1.90 -22.77 12.44
C LEU A 292 0.88 -21.92 11.68
N GLY A 293 0.19 -22.47 10.68
CA GLY A 293 -0.88 -21.78 9.95
C GLY A 293 -2.07 -21.42 10.86
N SER A 294 -2.54 -22.39 11.67
CA SER A 294 -3.60 -22.13 12.66
C SER A 294 -3.18 -21.12 13.73
N LEU A 295 -1.92 -21.19 14.18
CA LEU A 295 -1.39 -20.27 15.19
C LEU A 295 -1.25 -18.85 14.64
N ASN A 296 -0.71 -18.70 13.43
CA ASN A 296 -0.50 -17.42 12.76
C ASN A 296 -1.82 -16.73 12.38
N MET A 297 -2.75 -17.51 11.78
CA MET A 297 -3.98 -16.94 11.22
C MET A 297 -5.14 -16.82 12.20
N GLN A 298 -5.10 -17.50 13.35
CA GLN A 298 -6.23 -17.52 14.27
C GLN A 298 -5.83 -17.42 15.74
N HIS A 299 -4.54 -17.33 16.06
CA HIS A 299 -3.99 -17.32 17.41
C HIS A 299 -4.47 -18.54 18.27
N ARG A 300 -4.85 -19.62 17.60
CA ARG A 300 -5.35 -20.87 18.24
C ARG A 300 -4.75 -22.08 17.54
N ARG A 301 -4.27 -23.04 18.33
CA ARG A 301 -3.58 -24.24 17.80
C ARG A 301 -4.46 -25.19 16.99
N ASN A 302 -5.77 -25.22 17.26
CA ASN A 302 -6.66 -26.28 16.74
C ASN A 302 -7.79 -25.77 15.86
N LYS A 303 -7.77 -24.52 15.42
CA LYS A 303 -8.82 -23.98 14.56
C LYS A 303 -8.42 -24.14 13.09
N GLN A 304 -9.34 -24.61 12.28
CA GLN A 304 -9.11 -24.82 10.85
C GLN A 304 -9.52 -23.59 10.05
N ILE A 305 -8.80 -23.35 8.96
CA ILE A 305 -9.19 -22.41 7.91
C ILE A 305 -10.06 -23.17 6.91
N HIS A 306 -11.18 -22.57 6.50
CA HIS A 306 -11.99 -23.15 5.44
C HIS A 306 -11.20 -23.19 4.14
N ALA A 307 -10.91 -24.40 3.64
CA ALA A 307 -10.12 -24.61 2.44
C ALA A 307 -10.92 -24.26 1.17
N LEU A 308 -10.22 -24.10 0.04
CA LEU A 308 -10.81 -23.70 -1.23
C LEU A 308 -11.93 -24.64 -1.72
N LYS A 309 -11.81 -25.94 -1.52
CA LYS A 309 -12.83 -26.92 -1.92
C LYS A 309 -14.13 -26.79 -1.14
N SER A 310 -14.16 -26.05 -0.02
CA SER A 310 -15.41 -25.74 0.70
C SER A 310 -16.28 -24.70 -0.02
N TYR A 311 -15.75 -24.03 -1.04
CA TYR A 311 -16.48 -23.02 -1.83
C TYR A 311 -16.83 -23.55 -3.22
N PRO A 312 -18.00 -23.15 -3.80
CA PRO A 312 -18.34 -23.46 -5.18
C PRO A 312 -17.26 -22.97 -6.17
N THR A 313 -16.96 -23.73 -7.21
CA THR A 313 -15.89 -23.42 -8.18
C THR A 313 -15.92 -21.98 -8.73
N PRO A 314 -17.09 -21.37 -9.06
CA PRO A 314 -17.16 -20.00 -9.55
C PRO A 314 -16.75 -18.94 -8.51
N GLN A 315 -16.79 -19.28 -7.21
CA GLN A 315 -16.48 -18.37 -6.10
C GLN A 315 -15.04 -18.54 -5.61
N ARG A 316 -14.29 -19.51 -6.14
CA ARG A 316 -12.91 -19.77 -5.73
C ARG A 316 -11.96 -18.75 -6.36
N PRO A 317 -11.22 -17.99 -5.56
CA PRO A 317 -10.11 -17.18 -6.08
C PRO A 317 -9.05 -18.09 -6.73
N LYS A 318 -8.37 -17.58 -7.75
CA LYS A 318 -7.21 -18.29 -8.30
C LYS A 318 -6.07 -18.24 -7.29
N THR A 319 -5.44 -19.40 -7.06
CA THR A 319 -4.27 -19.49 -6.18
C THR A 319 -3.03 -18.89 -6.84
N THR A 320 -2.10 -18.45 -6.02
CA THR A 320 -0.78 -17.96 -6.43
C THR A 320 0.29 -18.93 -5.93
N ILE A 321 1.53 -18.76 -6.36
CA ILE A 321 2.69 -19.45 -5.77
C ILE A 321 2.78 -19.01 -4.31
N VAL A 322 2.80 -19.98 -3.41
CA VAL A 322 2.92 -19.77 -1.96
C VAL A 322 4.40 -19.71 -1.57
#